data_5acf84adbc6ec3486bd019803f78c2bc
#
_entry.id   5acf84adbc6ec3486bd019803f78c2bc
#
_cell.length_a   1.000
_cell.length_b   1.000
_cell.length_c   1.000
_cell.angle_alpha   90.00
_cell.angle_beta   90.00
_cell.angle_gamma   90.00
#
_symmetry.space_group_name_H-M   'P 1'
#
loop_
_entity.id
_entity.type
_entity.pdbx_description
1 polymer ?
#
loop_
_entity_poly.entity_id
_entity_poly.type
_entity_poly.pdbx_seq_one_letter_code
_entity_poly.pdbx_strand_id
1 'polypeptide(L)'
;WPEIVHHMQNRIGINTGQLVTGNMGSESRMNYTMMGDTVNLAARLESSAKQYGIYIQIADSTYEAVQDKVVVRALDFVKVLGKEEPVKVFELISEVGQEPEPYKKILPAFHEAIELYFKQDWEKAIEAFKAADDLEEMFPGRKTNPSRIYIPRCEHFKANPPGDDWDGVWTLTSK
;
A
#
# COMPACT_ATOMS: atom_id res chain seq x y z
N TRP A 1 -19.58 24.98 3.07
CA TRP A 1 -19.26 24.26 1.83
C TRP A 1 -20.42 23.36 1.47
N PRO A 2 -20.69 23.11 0.16
CA PRO A 2 -21.69 22.11 -0.25
C PRO A 2 -21.36 20.73 0.33
N GLU A 3 -22.38 19.92 0.66
CA GLU A 3 -22.22 18.61 1.30
C GLU A 3 -21.27 17.67 0.54
N ILE A 4 -21.25 17.75 -0.79
CA ILE A 4 -20.35 16.99 -1.64
C ILE A 4 -18.84 17.22 -1.31
N VAL A 5 -18.48 18.41 -0.82
CA VAL A 5 -17.08 18.73 -0.48
C VAL A 5 -16.63 17.94 0.74
N HIS A 6 -17.53 17.66 1.69
CA HIS A 6 -17.24 16.87 2.88
C HIS A 6 -16.99 15.37 2.57
N HIS A 7 -17.40 14.92 1.37
CA HIS A 7 -17.20 13.55 0.91
C HIS A 7 -16.05 13.41 -0.11
N MET A 8 -15.37 14.53 -0.43
CA MET A 8 -14.20 14.47 -1.31
C MET A 8 -13.03 13.78 -0.62
N GLN A 9 -12.49 12.76 -1.26
CA GLN A 9 -11.36 11.99 -0.78
C GLN A 9 -10.24 12.02 -1.81
N ASN A 10 -9.02 12.25 -1.35
CA ASN A 10 -7.82 12.24 -2.17
C ASN A 10 -7.00 10.99 -1.86
N ARG A 11 -6.31 10.47 -2.88
CA ARG A 11 -5.22 9.52 -2.69
C ARG A 11 -3.89 10.24 -2.79
N ILE A 12 -2.93 9.78 -1.97
CA ILE A 12 -1.61 10.39 -1.88
C ILE A 12 -0.58 9.25 -1.91
N GLY A 13 0.39 9.36 -2.82
CA GLY A 13 1.57 8.49 -2.86
C GLY A 13 2.80 9.29 -2.46
N ILE A 14 3.56 8.80 -1.47
CA ILE A 14 4.76 9.48 -0.99
C ILE A 14 5.98 8.59 -1.15
N ASN A 15 7.02 9.13 -1.75
CA ASN A 15 8.30 8.46 -1.88
C ASN A 15 9.44 9.46 -1.64
N THR A 16 10.48 9.01 -0.93
CA THR A 16 11.66 9.82 -0.62
C THR A 16 12.84 9.36 -1.46
N GLY A 17 13.56 10.30 -2.06
CA GLY A 17 14.76 9.99 -2.83
C GLY A 17 15.21 11.17 -3.71
N GLN A 18 16.27 10.94 -4.48
CA GLN A 18 16.84 11.95 -5.37
C GLN A 18 15.96 12.15 -6.60
N LEU A 19 15.85 13.39 -7.06
CA LEU A 19 15.12 13.77 -8.26
C LEU A 19 15.82 14.95 -8.93
N VAL A 20 15.49 15.19 -10.20
CA VAL A 20 15.95 16.37 -10.96
C VAL A 20 14.78 17.31 -11.17
N THR A 21 14.99 18.59 -10.87
CA THR A 21 14.01 19.65 -11.16
C THR A 21 14.56 20.65 -12.18
N GLY A 22 13.71 21.19 -13.00
CA GLY A 22 14.09 22.20 -13.99
C GLY A 22 12.99 22.51 -14.99
N ASN A 23 13.31 23.46 -15.86
CA ASN A 23 12.46 23.77 -17.00
C ASN A 23 12.61 22.68 -18.05
N MET A 24 11.52 22.04 -18.41
CA MET A 24 11.48 20.95 -19.39
C MET A 24 10.37 21.20 -20.40
N GLY A 25 10.69 20.92 -21.66
CA GLY A 25 9.75 21.14 -22.77
C GLY A 25 10.45 21.55 -24.05
N SER A 26 9.69 22.15 -24.96
CA SER A 26 10.17 22.76 -26.20
C SER A 26 10.38 24.25 -26.03
N GLU A 27 11.05 24.91 -27.01
CA GLU A 27 11.22 26.35 -27.01
C GLU A 27 9.89 27.13 -26.93
N SER A 28 8.81 26.56 -27.45
CA SER A 28 7.48 27.15 -27.44
C SER A 28 6.65 26.83 -26.21
N ARG A 29 7.03 25.81 -25.41
CA ARG A 29 6.29 25.40 -24.21
C ARG A 29 7.23 24.79 -23.20
N MET A 30 7.55 25.53 -22.17
CA MET A 30 8.38 25.13 -21.05
C MET A 30 7.53 25.01 -19.78
N ASN A 31 7.72 23.92 -19.05
CA ASN A 31 7.15 23.73 -17.71
C ASN A 31 8.27 23.45 -16.72
N TYR A 32 8.23 24.10 -15.56
CA TYR A 32 9.07 23.70 -14.44
C TYR A 32 8.48 22.41 -13.84
N THR A 33 9.24 21.33 -13.87
CA THR A 33 8.76 20.02 -13.45
C THR A 33 9.85 19.19 -12.80
N MET A 34 9.46 18.02 -12.30
CA MET A 34 10.33 17.05 -11.64
C MET A 34 10.44 15.80 -12.50
N MET A 35 11.64 15.21 -12.55
CA MET A 35 11.90 13.93 -13.24
C MET A 35 12.75 13.01 -12.36
N GLY A 36 12.51 11.70 -12.50
CA GLY A 36 13.26 10.66 -11.84
C GLY A 36 12.39 9.47 -11.47
N ASP A 37 13.03 8.34 -11.23
CA ASP A 37 12.33 7.11 -10.80
C ASP A 37 11.59 7.30 -9.47
N THR A 38 12.14 8.13 -8.60
CA THR A 38 11.54 8.54 -7.32
C THR A 38 10.18 9.21 -7.54
N VAL A 39 10.07 10.11 -8.51
CA VAL A 39 8.81 10.79 -8.85
C VAL A 39 7.80 9.81 -9.46
N ASN A 40 8.27 8.95 -10.37
CA ASN A 40 7.44 7.93 -11.00
C ASN A 40 6.91 6.92 -9.97
N LEU A 41 7.72 6.54 -8.98
CA LEU A 41 7.29 5.66 -7.91
C LEU A 41 6.19 6.31 -7.07
N ALA A 42 6.33 7.58 -6.67
CA ALA A 42 5.30 8.29 -5.92
C ALA A 42 3.95 8.31 -6.67
N ALA A 43 3.96 8.56 -7.98
CA ALA A 43 2.75 8.51 -8.81
C ALA A 43 2.13 7.11 -8.89
N ARG A 44 2.96 6.05 -8.93
CA ARG A 44 2.50 4.66 -8.90
C ARG A 44 1.90 4.29 -7.56
N LEU A 45 2.47 4.76 -6.44
CA LEU A 45 1.93 4.55 -5.10
C LEU A 45 0.53 5.18 -4.97
N GLU A 46 0.34 6.41 -5.48
CA GLU A 46 -0.98 7.04 -5.51
C GLU A 46 -1.99 6.16 -6.25
N SER A 47 -1.63 5.72 -7.46
CA SER A 47 -2.52 4.93 -8.31
C SER A 47 -2.80 3.54 -7.73
N SER A 48 -1.81 2.86 -7.15
CA SER A 48 -1.95 1.53 -6.55
C SER A 48 -2.72 1.55 -5.22
N ALA A 49 -2.73 2.66 -4.50
CA ALA A 49 -3.50 2.81 -3.26
C ALA A 49 -5.01 2.48 -3.45
N LYS A 50 -5.53 2.71 -4.65
CA LYS A 50 -6.91 2.34 -5.02
C LYS A 50 -7.14 0.83 -4.91
N GLN A 51 -6.17 0.01 -5.28
CA GLN A 51 -6.29 -1.46 -5.27
C GLN A 51 -6.46 -1.98 -3.85
N TYR A 52 -5.70 -1.38 -2.90
CA TYR A 52 -5.80 -1.72 -1.47
C TYR A 52 -6.95 -1.01 -0.74
N GLY A 53 -7.67 -0.10 -1.40
CA GLY A 53 -8.73 0.68 -0.77
C GLY A 53 -8.23 1.63 0.32
N ILE A 54 -7.01 2.16 0.18
CA ILE A 54 -6.37 3.08 1.12
C ILE A 54 -6.20 4.46 0.52
N TYR A 55 -5.90 5.45 1.35
CA TYR A 55 -5.78 6.85 0.90
C TYR A 55 -4.34 7.35 0.81
N ILE A 56 -3.48 6.97 1.77
CA ILE A 56 -2.09 7.43 1.78
C ILE A 56 -1.18 6.20 1.74
N GLN A 57 -0.40 6.10 0.69
CA GLN A 57 0.58 5.03 0.51
C GLN A 57 1.99 5.59 0.47
N ILE A 58 2.90 5.00 1.24
CA ILE A 58 4.30 5.39 1.31
C ILE A 58 5.22 4.24 0.95
N ALA A 59 6.39 4.55 0.38
CA ALA A 59 7.45 3.58 0.14
C ALA A 59 8.31 3.35 1.38
N ASP A 60 9.09 2.27 1.36
CA ASP A 60 10.09 1.94 2.38
C ASP A 60 11.06 3.09 2.67
N SER A 61 11.60 3.74 1.63
CA SER A 61 12.50 4.89 1.76
C SER A 61 11.89 6.07 2.55
N THR A 62 10.57 6.26 2.43
CA THR A 62 9.86 7.26 3.22
C THR A 62 9.63 6.76 4.65
N TYR A 63 9.21 5.49 4.80
CA TYR A 63 9.01 4.89 6.11
C TYR A 63 10.27 4.92 6.96
N GLU A 64 11.42 4.53 6.42
CA GLU A 64 12.72 4.55 7.11
C GLU A 64 13.08 5.94 7.66
N ALA A 65 12.73 7.00 6.93
CA ALA A 65 13.00 8.39 7.34
C ALA A 65 12.09 8.88 8.48
N VAL A 66 10.93 8.25 8.70
CA VAL A 66 9.91 8.74 9.65
C VAL A 66 9.33 7.65 10.57
N GLN A 67 9.90 6.45 10.59
CA GLN A 67 9.36 5.28 11.31
C GLN A 67 9.07 5.53 12.80
N ASP A 68 9.86 6.40 13.46
CA ASP A 68 9.66 6.74 14.87
C ASP A 68 8.52 7.75 15.11
N LYS A 69 7.95 8.30 14.03
CA LYS A 69 6.96 9.39 14.10
C LYS A 69 5.58 8.98 13.60
N VAL A 70 5.49 7.87 12.88
CA VAL A 70 4.26 7.47 12.20
C VAL A 70 3.85 6.04 12.52
N VAL A 71 2.56 5.81 12.49
CA VAL A 71 1.93 4.49 12.54
C VAL A 71 1.56 4.08 11.13
N VAL A 72 1.98 2.88 10.74
CA VAL A 72 1.76 2.35 9.40
C VAL A 72 1.21 0.92 9.45
N ARG A 73 0.54 0.53 8.38
CA ARG A 73 0.24 -0.86 8.07
C ARG A 73 1.12 -1.32 6.90
N ALA A 74 1.97 -2.33 7.11
CA ALA A 74 2.72 -2.94 6.02
C ALA A 74 1.73 -3.61 5.05
N LEU A 75 1.82 -3.26 3.76
CA LEU A 75 0.86 -3.74 2.77
C LEU A 75 1.43 -4.86 1.91
N ASP A 76 2.51 -4.61 1.19
CA ASP A 76 2.95 -5.53 0.13
C ASP A 76 4.40 -5.22 -0.30
N PHE A 77 4.92 -6.11 -1.14
CA PHE A 77 6.13 -5.90 -1.93
C PHE A 77 5.74 -5.68 -3.39
N VAL A 78 6.03 -4.49 -3.92
CA VAL A 78 5.66 -4.10 -5.29
C VAL A 78 6.88 -4.13 -6.19
N LYS A 79 6.82 -4.94 -7.25
CA LYS A 79 7.88 -4.96 -8.26
C LYS A 79 7.72 -3.73 -9.17
N VAL A 80 8.70 -2.84 -9.13
CA VAL A 80 8.71 -1.61 -9.92
C VAL A 80 9.54 -1.83 -11.18
N LEU A 81 9.00 -1.45 -12.34
CA LEU A 81 9.75 -1.54 -13.61
C LEU A 81 11.05 -0.73 -13.48
N GLY A 82 12.20 -1.37 -13.76
CA GLY A 82 13.52 -0.74 -13.66
C GLY A 82 14.22 -0.88 -12.31
N LYS A 83 13.57 -1.51 -11.30
CA LYS A 83 14.25 -1.97 -10.08
C LYS A 83 14.28 -3.49 -10.04
N GLU A 84 15.42 -4.06 -9.69
CA GLU A 84 15.57 -5.51 -9.54
C GLU A 84 14.92 -6.01 -8.25
N GLU A 85 14.97 -5.20 -7.19
CA GLU A 85 14.41 -5.53 -5.89
C GLU A 85 12.98 -4.97 -5.73
N PRO A 86 12.07 -5.75 -5.13
CA PRO A 86 10.73 -5.28 -4.79
C PRO A 86 10.78 -4.13 -3.76
N VAL A 87 9.93 -3.14 -3.93
CA VAL A 87 9.77 -2.04 -2.98
C VAL A 87 8.69 -2.40 -1.98
N LYS A 88 9.01 -2.35 -0.69
CA LYS A 88 8.01 -2.51 0.37
C LYS A 88 7.14 -1.27 0.46
N VAL A 89 5.84 -1.46 0.55
CA VAL A 89 4.87 -0.37 0.59
C VAL A 89 3.99 -0.45 1.83
N PHE A 90 3.60 0.72 2.32
CA PHE A 90 2.84 0.85 3.57
C PHE A 90 1.66 1.78 3.38
N GLU A 91 0.58 1.52 4.10
CA GLU A 91 -0.45 2.52 4.37
C GLU A 91 -0.01 3.39 5.54
N LEU A 92 -0.03 4.70 5.37
CA LEU A 92 0.17 5.65 6.46
C LEU A 92 -1.16 5.89 7.18
N ILE A 93 -1.19 5.61 8.48
CA ILE A 93 -2.39 5.70 9.31
C ILE A 93 -2.46 7.05 10.05
N SER A 94 -1.43 7.35 10.84
CA SER A 94 -1.39 8.54 11.70
C SER A 94 0.02 8.86 12.17
N GLU A 95 0.17 9.94 12.92
CA GLU A 95 1.32 10.14 13.80
C GLU A 95 1.23 9.19 15.01
N VAL A 96 2.39 8.84 15.57
CA VAL A 96 2.47 8.03 16.80
C VAL A 96 1.72 8.74 17.93
N GLY A 97 0.86 7.98 18.62
CA GLY A 97 0.01 8.51 19.70
C GLY A 97 -1.29 9.18 19.25
N GLN A 98 -1.55 9.22 17.94
CA GLN A 98 -2.79 9.76 17.36
C GLN A 98 -3.58 8.70 16.59
N GLU A 99 -3.34 7.41 16.88
CA GLU A 99 -4.00 6.31 16.19
C GLU A 99 -5.51 6.35 16.41
N PRO A 100 -6.31 6.36 15.32
CA PRO A 100 -7.74 6.20 15.44
C PRO A 100 -8.08 4.89 16.15
N GLU A 101 -9.05 4.91 17.08
CA GLU A 101 -9.40 3.76 17.92
C GLU A 101 -9.61 2.44 17.15
N PRO A 102 -10.26 2.42 15.96
CA PRO A 102 -10.41 1.19 15.19
C PRO A 102 -9.06 0.54 14.83
N TYR A 103 -8.06 1.36 14.48
CA TYR A 103 -6.75 0.84 14.05
C TYR A 103 -5.95 0.16 15.17
N LYS A 104 -6.22 0.47 16.43
CA LYS A 104 -5.60 -0.24 17.58
C LYS A 104 -5.95 -1.74 17.61
N LYS A 105 -7.08 -2.12 17.00
CA LYS A 105 -7.50 -3.51 16.84
C LYS A 105 -7.16 -4.07 15.46
N ILE A 106 -7.36 -3.27 14.42
CA ILE A 106 -7.13 -3.68 13.02
C ILE A 106 -5.66 -4.03 12.79
N LEU A 107 -4.72 -3.18 13.24
CA LEU A 107 -3.31 -3.39 12.96
C LEU A 107 -2.76 -4.70 13.53
N PRO A 108 -2.97 -5.06 14.81
CA PRO A 108 -2.52 -6.36 15.34
C PRO A 108 -3.14 -7.55 14.59
N ALA A 109 -4.46 -7.50 14.32
CA ALA A 109 -5.14 -8.58 13.60
C ALA A 109 -4.62 -8.73 12.16
N PHE A 110 -4.40 -7.63 11.47
CA PHE A 110 -3.84 -7.66 10.12
C PHE A 110 -2.38 -8.14 10.10
N HIS A 111 -1.55 -7.73 11.09
CA HIS A 111 -0.17 -8.19 11.19
C HIS A 111 -0.10 -9.71 11.45
N GLU A 112 -0.93 -10.25 12.32
CA GLU A 112 -1.03 -11.69 12.53
C GLU A 112 -1.36 -12.43 11.23
N ALA A 113 -2.33 -11.92 10.47
CA ALA A 113 -2.73 -12.49 9.18
C ALA A 113 -1.59 -12.45 8.15
N ILE A 114 -0.84 -11.35 8.08
CA ILE A 114 0.34 -11.19 7.20
C ILE A 114 1.46 -12.17 7.60
N GLU A 115 1.71 -12.37 8.89
CA GLU A 115 2.71 -13.35 9.33
C GLU A 115 2.34 -14.78 8.93
N LEU A 116 1.06 -15.16 9.04
CA LEU A 116 0.56 -16.46 8.59
C LEU A 116 0.69 -16.61 7.07
N TYR A 117 0.42 -15.55 6.32
CA TYR A 117 0.60 -15.50 4.87
C TYR A 117 2.06 -15.76 4.46
N PHE A 118 3.03 -15.10 5.09
CA PHE A 118 4.45 -15.34 4.80
C PHE A 118 4.97 -16.70 5.30
N LYS A 119 4.31 -17.31 6.30
CA LYS A 119 4.57 -18.68 6.73
C LYS A 119 3.91 -19.73 5.81
N GLN A 120 3.19 -19.30 4.78
CA GLN A 120 2.43 -20.12 3.85
C GLN A 120 1.32 -20.96 4.53
N ASP A 121 0.85 -20.55 5.72
CA ASP A 121 -0.31 -21.15 6.39
C ASP A 121 -1.60 -20.53 5.85
N TRP A 122 -1.93 -20.89 4.61
CA TRP A 122 -3.00 -20.25 3.84
C TRP A 122 -4.36 -20.33 4.50
N GLU A 123 -4.68 -21.44 5.15
CA GLU A 123 -5.98 -21.61 5.81
C GLU A 123 -6.15 -20.66 6.99
N LYS A 124 -5.16 -20.64 7.89
CA LYS A 124 -5.19 -19.74 9.05
C LYS A 124 -5.06 -18.29 8.60
N ALA A 125 -4.26 -17.99 7.55
CA ALA A 125 -4.17 -16.64 6.99
C ALA A 125 -5.53 -16.15 6.48
N ILE A 126 -6.30 -16.99 5.77
CA ILE A 126 -7.65 -16.63 5.32
C ILE A 126 -8.58 -16.31 6.49
N GLU A 127 -8.57 -17.14 7.55
CA GLU A 127 -9.39 -16.89 8.73
C GLU A 127 -8.99 -15.61 9.45
N ALA A 128 -7.69 -15.37 9.62
CA ALA A 128 -7.17 -14.17 10.24
C ALA A 128 -7.46 -12.90 9.41
N PHE A 129 -7.33 -12.96 8.07
CA PHE A 129 -7.72 -11.84 7.22
C PHE A 129 -9.22 -11.54 7.25
N LYS A 130 -10.07 -12.56 7.34
CA LYS A 130 -11.52 -12.36 7.53
C LYS A 130 -11.82 -11.68 8.86
N ALA A 131 -11.17 -12.10 9.94
CA ALA A 131 -11.31 -11.47 11.24
C ALA A 131 -10.82 -9.99 11.22
N ALA A 132 -9.74 -9.70 10.52
CA ALA A 132 -9.27 -8.34 10.33
C ALA A 132 -10.22 -7.49 9.45
N ASP A 133 -10.81 -8.08 8.39
CA ASP A 133 -11.82 -7.42 7.54
C ASP A 133 -13.07 -7.03 8.35
N ASP A 134 -13.52 -7.89 9.24
CA ASP A 134 -14.70 -7.62 10.10
C ASP A 134 -14.48 -6.45 11.07
N LEU A 135 -13.23 -6.12 11.38
CA LEU A 135 -12.89 -4.94 12.20
C LEU A 135 -12.82 -3.64 11.39
N GLU A 136 -12.69 -3.73 10.06
CA GLU A 136 -12.54 -2.56 9.20
C GLU A 136 -13.89 -1.98 8.79
N GLU A 137 -14.16 -0.75 9.23
CA GLU A 137 -15.32 0.00 8.74
C GLU A 137 -15.14 0.38 7.27
N MET A 138 -16.17 0.11 6.46
CA MET A 138 -16.22 0.50 5.07
C MET A 138 -16.77 1.91 4.94
N PHE A 139 -15.89 2.89 4.85
CA PHE A 139 -16.28 4.29 4.63
C PHE A 139 -17.00 4.47 3.28
N PRO A 140 -17.91 5.45 3.16
CA PRO A 140 -18.54 5.77 1.89
C PRO A 140 -17.50 5.98 0.77
N GLY A 141 -17.66 5.25 -0.34
CA GLY A 141 -16.72 5.28 -1.47
C GLY A 141 -15.54 4.31 -1.40
N ARG A 142 -15.27 3.70 -0.26
CA ARG A 142 -14.28 2.60 -0.11
C ARG A 142 -14.92 1.29 -0.57
N LYS A 143 -14.34 0.66 -1.58
CA LYS A 143 -14.88 -0.58 -2.17
C LYS A 143 -14.17 -1.84 -1.68
N THR A 144 -12.99 -1.69 -1.10
CA THR A 144 -12.14 -2.78 -0.61
C THR A 144 -11.25 -2.30 0.52
N ASN A 145 -10.54 -3.21 1.16
CA ASN A 145 -9.50 -2.96 2.14
C ASN A 145 -8.36 -3.97 1.94
N PRO A 146 -7.20 -3.82 2.60
CA PRO A 146 -6.07 -4.73 2.42
C PRO A 146 -6.41 -6.19 2.71
N SER A 147 -7.18 -6.50 3.73
CA SER A 147 -7.56 -7.88 4.08
C SER A 147 -8.28 -8.57 2.91
N ARG A 148 -9.21 -7.87 2.25
CA ARG A 148 -9.96 -8.38 1.09
C ARG A 148 -9.08 -8.64 -0.13
N ILE A 149 -7.91 -8.03 -0.21
CA ILE A 149 -6.94 -8.30 -1.28
C ILE A 149 -6.17 -9.59 -1.00
N TYR A 150 -5.84 -9.85 0.27
CA TYR A 150 -5.06 -11.02 0.64
C TYR A 150 -5.87 -12.32 0.67
N ILE A 151 -7.15 -12.30 0.98
CA ILE A 151 -8.00 -13.50 1.00
C ILE A 151 -7.96 -14.26 -0.34
N PRO A 152 -8.24 -13.63 -1.51
CA PRO A 152 -8.13 -14.32 -2.81
C PRO A 152 -6.71 -14.80 -3.14
N ARG A 153 -5.67 -14.08 -2.68
CA ARG A 153 -4.27 -14.50 -2.88
C ARG A 153 -3.97 -15.78 -2.10
N CYS A 154 -4.43 -15.85 -0.85
CA CYS A 154 -4.31 -17.08 -0.04
C CYS A 154 -5.06 -18.26 -0.69
N GLU A 155 -6.27 -18.04 -1.20
CA GLU A 155 -7.04 -19.05 -1.92
C GLU A 155 -6.30 -19.55 -3.17
N HIS A 156 -5.71 -18.62 -3.93
CA HIS A 156 -4.90 -18.95 -5.10
C HIS A 156 -3.66 -19.78 -4.73
N PHE A 157 -2.89 -19.37 -3.72
CA PHE A 157 -1.69 -20.07 -3.28
C PHE A 157 -2.00 -21.40 -2.58
N LYS A 158 -3.14 -21.55 -1.93
CA LYS A 158 -3.61 -22.83 -1.42
C LYS A 158 -3.81 -23.85 -2.56
N ALA A 159 -4.33 -23.39 -3.71
CA ALA A 159 -4.50 -24.21 -4.91
C ALA A 159 -3.21 -24.38 -5.72
N ASN A 160 -2.31 -23.40 -5.68
CA ASN A 160 -1.07 -23.32 -6.47
C ASN A 160 0.08 -22.87 -5.55
N PRO A 161 0.62 -23.72 -4.68
CA PRO A 161 1.68 -23.36 -3.75
C PRO A 161 2.91 -22.78 -4.47
N PRO A 162 3.46 -21.65 -4.01
CA PRO A 162 4.55 -20.96 -4.69
C PRO A 162 5.93 -21.64 -4.50
N GLY A 163 6.04 -22.59 -3.56
CA GLY A 163 7.29 -23.27 -3.21
C GLY A 163 8.05 -22.60 -2.05
N ASP A 164 9.13 -23.29 -1.61
CA ASP A 164 9.90 -22.86 -0.44
C ASP A 164 10.74 -21.60 -0.70
N ASP A 165 11.12 -21.35 -1.95
CA ASP A 165 11.94 -20.19 -2.36
C ASP A 165 11.10 -18.92 -2.64
N TRP A 166 9.85 -18.91 -2.26
CA TRP A 166 8.97 -17.76 -2.50
C TRP A 166 9.40 -16.52 -1.72
N ASP A 167 9.58 -15.43 -2.45
CA ASP A 167 10.05 -14.13 -1.94
C ASP A 167 8.95 -13.24 -1.32
N GLY A 168 7.74 -13.76 -1.21
CA GLY A 168 6.59 -13.00 -0.68
C GLY A 168 5.91 -12.07 -1.71
N VAL A 169 6.48 -11.96 -2.91
CA VAL A 169 5.95 -11.05 -3.94
C VAL A 169 4.76 -11.67 -4.66
N TRP A 170 3.67 -10.92 -4.74
CA TRP A 170 2.55 -11.25 -5.60
C TRP A 170 2.80 -10.73 -7.01
N THR A 171 2.95 -11.62 -7.98
CA THR A 171 3.08 -11.24 -9.39
C THR A 171 1.70 -11.19 -10.02
N LEU A 172 1.26 -9.99 -10.42
CA LEU A 172 0.03 -9.84 -11.21
C LEU A 172 0.21 -10.50 -12.57
N THR A 173 -0.50 -11.60 -12.82
CA THR A 173 -0.45 -12.37 -14.08
C THR A 173 -1.45 -11.88 -15.13
N SER A 174 -2.27 -10.88 -14.82
CA SER A 174 -3.23 -10.27 -15.75
C SER A 174 -3.10 -8.76 -15.84
N LYS A 175 -3.20 -8.26 -17.08
CA LYS A 175 -3.33 -6.82 -17.39
C LYS A 175 -4.75 -6.34 -17.10
#